data_5d1183b9118bfbeedc9c1981960c9d9e
#
_entry.id   5d1183b9118bfbeedc9c1981960c9d9e
#
_cell.length_a   1.000
_cell.length_b   1.000
_cell.length_c   1.000
_cell.angle_alpha   90.00
_cell.angle_beta   90.00
_cell.angle_gamma   90.00
#
_symmetry.space_group_name_H-M   'P 1'
#
loop_
_entity.id
_entity.type
_entity.pdbx_description
1 polymer ?
#
loop_
_entity_poly.entity_id
_entity_poly.type
_entity_poly.pdbx_seq_one_letter_code
_entity_poly.pdbx_strand_id
1 'polypeptide(L)'
;LLNSTHIRSAHLGFAMFLAFLAFPALKRSSRTKVPLLDWIFALIATSCALYIAVFSEELADRPGLPILQDLIISGIGLIFLLEATRRSLGIPMMIIAMLFLTYVFFGEHAPDIIAWKGASFNKAMSHMWLSQEGVFGIGLGVSSGFIFLFVLFGALLEKAGAGNYFTKVAFALLGHDRGGPAKAAVVSSGMNGMISGSSIANVVITGTFTIPLMKRVGFKAEKAGAVEVAASTNGQLMPPIMGAAAFLMIEYVGISYLEVIKHAFLPAVISYIALVYIVHLEAMKADLKGLKPRRVTTLFSKIVTFFMVIIGLIVLSGIIYYGFGWVKTVAGSASPWIAGVVILMVYIGLIRYSIRYPDLEIDDHHIELIELPETGPTVKSGLHYLLPVVVLIWCLIVE
;
A
#
# COMPACT_ATOMS: atom_id res chain seq x y z
N LEU A 1 -1.25 25.52 11.38
CA LEU A 1 -1.71 24.18 10.96
C LEU A 1 -2.76 24.34 9.88
N LEU A 2 -2.63 23.64 8.77
CA LEU A 2 -3.61 23.67 7.68
C LEU A 2 -4.92 23.03 8.13
N ASN A 3 -6.05 23.66 7.80
CA ASN A 3 -7.39 23.12 8.05
C ASN A 3 -7.60 21.84 7.21
N SER A 4 -8.41 20.91 7.69
CA SER A 4 -8.76 19.66 6.99
C SER A 4 -9.28 19.89 5.56
N THR A 5 -10.06 20.94 5.33
CA THR A 5 -10.54 21.35 4.00
C THR A 5 -9.39 21.66 3.05
N HIS A 6 -8.36 22.40 3.50
CA HIS A 6 -7.20 22.76 2.69
C HIS A 6 -6.37 21.53 2.34
N ILE A 7 -6.16 20.62 3.30
CA ILE A 7 -5.40 19.38 3.07
C ILE A 7 -6.12 18.49 2.06
N ARG A 8 -7.41 18.26 2.22
CA ARG A 8 -8.23 17.44 1.31
C ARG A 8 -8.29 18.03 -0.09
N SER A 9 -8.49 19.34 -0.19
CA SER A 9 -8.54 20.08 -1.45
C SER A 9 -7.20 20.01 -2.19
N ALA A 10 -6.10 20.27 -1.53
CA ALA A 10 -4.76 20.15 -2.11
C ALA A 10 -4.47 18.71 -2.57
N HIS A 11 -4.81 17.72 -1.73
CA HIS A 11 -4.60 16.31 -2.06
C HIS A 11 -5.39 15.89 -3.31
N LEU A 12 -6.68 16.25 -3.40
CA LEU A 12 -7.50 15.98 -4.59
C LEU A 12 -6.96 16.70 -5.81
N GLY A 13 -6.57 17.98 -5.66
CA GLY A 13 -5.97 18.77 -6.74
C GLY A 13 -4.73 18.10 -7.32
N PHE A 14 -3.79 17.67 -6.47
CA PHE A 14 -2.61 16.92 -6.89
C PHE A 14 -2.97 15.58 -7.53
N ALA A 15 -3.90 14.83 -6.96
CA ALA A 15 -4.32 13.53 -7.49
C ALA A 15 -4.92 13.67 -8.90
N MET A 16 -5.81 14.64 -9.11
CA MET A 16 -6.40 14.91 -10.42
C MET A 16 -5.35 15.43 -11.41
N PHE A 17 -4.48 16.34 -11.00
CA PHE A 17 -3.38 16.83 -11.82
C PHE A 17 -2.50 15.69 -12.35
N LEU A 18 -2.03 14.84 -11.44
CA LEU A 18 -1.19 13.70 -11.80
C LEU A 18 -1.95 12.67 -12.64
N ALA A 19 -3.23 12.43 -12.37
CA ALA A 19 -4.03 11.50 -13.16
C ALA A 19 -4.13 11.93 -14.63
N PHE A 20 -4.35 13.21 -14.91
CA PHE A 20 -4.40 13.72 -16.30
C PHE A 20 -3.04 13.67 -17.01
N LEU A 21 -1.94 13.87 -16.30
CA LEU A 21 -0.60 13.81 -16.89
C LEU A 21 -0.09 12.38 -17.06
N ALA A 22 -0.42 11.47 -16.13
CA ALA A 22 0.07 10.09 -16.15
C ALA A 22 -0.76 9.17 -17.06
N PHE A 23 -2.06 9.42 -17.19
CA PHE A 23 -2.98 8.57 -17.95
C PHE A 23 -3.50 9.27 -19.19
N PRO A 24 -3.07 8.87 -20.41
CA PRO A 24 -3.49 9.51 -21.64
C PRO A 24 -4.99 9.30 -21.90
N ALA A 25 -5.64 10.28 -22.53
CA ALA A 25 -7.07 10.26 -22.84
C ALA A 25 -7.48 9.08 -23.73
N LEU A 26 -6.63 8.74 -24.71
CA LEU A 26 -6.86 7.66 -25.68
C LEU A 26 -5.70 6.68 -25.70
N LYS A 27 -5.98 5.40 -25.98
CA LYS A 27 -4.94 4.35 -26.14
C LYS A 27 -3.92 4.67 -27.25
N ARG A 28 -4.28 5.52 -28.22
CA ARG A 28 -3.42 5.96 -29.33
C ARG A 28 -2.59 7.20 -29.01
N SER A 29 -2.81 7.87 -27.88
CA SER A 29 -2.02 9.04 -27.48
C SER A 29 -0.57 8.67 -27.23
N SER A 30 0.34 9.62 -27.52
CA SER A 30 1.76 9.45 -27.25
C SER A 30 2.00 9.18 -25.76
N ARG A 31 2.84 8.18 -25.46
CA ARG A 31 3.27 7.88 -24.07
C ARG A 31 4.56 8.60 -23.67
N THR A 32 5.22 9.25 -24.65
CA THR A 32 6.50 9.94 -24.44
C THR A 32 6.35 11.45 -24.24
N LYS A 33 5.24 12.03 -24.72
CA LYS A 33 4.96 13.47 -24.58
C LYS A 33 3.51 13.65 -24.13
N VAL A 34 3.31 14.44 -23.09
CA VAL A 34 1.97 14.79 -22.61
C VAL A 34 1.34 15.80 -23.57
N PRO A 35 0.16 15.51 -24.15
CA PRO A 35 -0.55 16.45 -25.02
C PRO A 35 -0.90 17.75 -24.28
N LEU A 36 -0.89 18.89 -24.99
CA LEU A 36 -1.28 20.19 -24.43
C LEU A 36 -2.69 20.17 -23.83
N LEU A 37 -3.60 19.41 -24.43
CA LEU A 37 -4.98 19.26 -23.94
C LEU A 37 -5.02 18.63 -22.53
N ASP A 38 -4.16 17.67 -22.27
CA ASP A 38 -4.09 17.01 -20.95
C ASP A 38 -3.51 17.96 -19.87
N TRP A 39 -2.61 18.86 -20.25
CA TRP A 39 -2.16 19.96 -19.38
C TRP A 39 -3.30 20.92 -19.03
N ILE A 40 -4.10 21.32 -20.02
CA ILE A 40 -5.27 22.20 -19.80
C ILE A 40 -6.27 21.51 -18.87
N PHE A 41 -6.57 20.24 -19.12
CA PHE A 41 -7.48 19.46 -18.25
C PHE A 41 -6.95 19.31 -16.84
N ALA A 42 -5.66 19.05 -16.68
CA ALA A 42 -5.02 18.98 -15.37
C ALA A 42 -5.16 20.28 -14.58
N LEU A 43 -4.91 21.42 -15.24
CA LEU A 43 -5.03 22.74 -14.61
C LEU A 43 -6.47 23.07 -14.22
N ILE A 44 -7.45 22.84 -15.11
CA ILE A 44 -8.87 23.09 -14.82
C ILE A 44 -9.32 22.20 -13.65
N ALA A 45 -9.03 20.91 -13.70
CA ALA A 45 -9.40 19.98 -12.66
C ALA A 45 -8.82 20.36 -11.28
N THR A 46 -7.54 20.75 -11.26
CA THR A 46 -6.87 21.23 -10.06
C THR A 46 -7.50 22.51 -9.52
N SER A 47 -7.80 23.47 -10.38
CA SER A 47 -8.46 24.72 -9.98
C SER A 47 -9.84 24.48 -9.38
N CYS A 48 -10.62 23.55 -9.97
CA CYS A 48 -11.92 23.16 -9.40
C CYS A 48 -11.78 22.49 -8.02
N ALA A 49 -10.75 21.66 -7.82
CA ALA A 49 -10.49 21.02 -6.53
C ALA A 49 -10.01 22.03 -5.47
N LEU A 50 -9.17 23.00 -5.85
CA LEU A 50 -8.67 24.04 -4.93
C LEU A 50 -9.73 25.10 -4.57
N TYR A 51 -10.81 25.20 -5.36
CA TYR A 51 -11.85 26.20 -5.16
C TYR A 51 -12.41 26.21 -3.73
N ILE A 52 -12.72 25.05 -3.17
CA ILE A 52 -13.29 24.94 -1.81
C ILE A 52 -12.31 25.43 -0.73
N ALA A 53 -10.99 25.32 -0.96
CA ALA A 53 -10.00 25.83 -0.03
C ALA A 53 -9.84 27.35 -0.14
N VAL A 54 -9.81 27.87 -1.36
CA VAL A 54 -9.61 29.30 -1.62
C VAL A 54 -10.82 30.13 -1.15
N PHE A 55 -12.04 29.64 -1.39
CA PHE A 55 -13.30 30.32 -1.02
C PHE A 55 -13.94 29.71 0.23
N SER A 56 -13.15 29.11 1.14
CA SER A 56 -13.65 28.41 2.31
C SER A 56 -14.45 29.31 3.26
N GLU A 57 -14.07 30.58 3.45
CA GLU A 57 -14.76 31.54 4.30
C GLU A 57 -16.12 31.93 3.69
N GLU A 58 -16.14 32.32 2.41
CA GLU A 58 -17.38 32.71 1.73
C GLU A 58 -18.37 31.54 1.61
N LEU A 59 -17.87 30.30 1.43
CA LEU A 59 -18.72 29.10 1.42
C LEU A 59 -19.29 28.78 2.81
N ALA A 60 -18.54 29.06 3.88
CA ALA A 60 -19.00 28.90 5.25
C ALA A 60 -20.12 29.91 5.63
N ASP A 61 -20.12 31.11 5.05
CA ASP A 61 -21.14 32.12 5.29
C ASP A 61 -22.47 31.83 4.60
N ARG A 62 -22.48 30.91 3.58
CA ARG A 62 -23.68 30.56 2.81
C ARG A 62 -23.91 29.05 2.66
N PRO A 63 -23.99 28.28 3.74
CA PRO A 63 -24.11 26.84 3.70
C PRO A 63 -25.42 26.42 3.01
N GLY A 64 -25.32 25.58 1.97
CA GLY A 64 -26.46 25.09 1.21
C GLY A 64 -27.11 26.08 0.24
N LEU A 65 -26.59 27.31 0.13
CA LEU A 65 -27.05 28.37 -0.77
C LEU A 65 -25.99 28.72 -1.83
N PRO A 66 -25.68 27.79 -2.77
CA PRO A 66 -24.64 28.00 -3.77
C PRO A 66 -25.04 29.10 -4.76
N ILE A 67 -24.10 29.96 -5.12
CA ILE A 67 -24.23 30.91 -6.22
C ILE A 67 -23.93 30.23 -7.57
N LEU A 68 -24.23 30.90 -8.67
CA LEU A 68 -24.03 30.34 -10.01
C LEU A 68 -22.57 29.89 -10.25
N GLN A 69 -21.60 30.64 -9.75
CA GLN A 69 -20.18 30.29 -9.84
C GLN A 69 -19.85 28.96 -9.13
N ASP A 70 -20.37 28.76 -7.93
CA ASP A 70 -20.20 27.53 -7.15
C ASP A 70 -20.74 26.31 -7.92
N LEU A 71 -21.92 26.46 -8.54
CA LEU A 71 -22.57 25.41 -9.31
C LEU A 71 -21.80 25.04 -10.59
N ILE A 72 -21.28 26.04 -11.31
CA ILE A 72 -20.48 25.81 -12.51
C ILE A 72 -19.18 25.06 -12.14
N ILE A 73 -18.48 25.53 -11.13
CA ILE A 73 -17.22 24.92 -10.70
C ILE A 73 -17.41 23.50 -10.16
N SER A 74 -18.47 23.28 -9.39
CA SER A 74 -18.83 21.95 -8.88
C SER A 74 -19.18 20.98 -10.01
N GLY A 75 -19.97 21.43 -10.99
CA GLY A 75 -20.33 20.60 -12.15
C GLY A 75 -19.12 20.23 -12.99
N ILE A 76 -18.26 21.21 -13.30
CA ILE A 76 -17.00 20.99 -14.03
C ILE A 76 -16.11 20.05 -13.21
N GLY A 77 -15.93 20.29 -11.92
CA GLY A 77 -15.13 19.46 -11.03
C GLY A 77 -15.55 18.00 -11.02
N LEU A 78 -16.86 17.73 -10.91
CA LEU A 78 -17.40 16.36 -10.97
C LEU A 78 -17.17 15.70 -12.33
N ILE A 79 -17.34 16.42 -13.43
CA ILE A 79 -17.07 15.89 -14.78
C ILE A 79 -15.59 15.52 -14.91
N PHE A 80 -14.68 16.38 -14.48
CA PHE A 80 -13.25 16.09 -14.52
C PHE A 80 -12.85 14.98 -13.56
N LEU A 81 -13.50 14.83 -12.41
CA LEU A 81 -13.29 13.72 -11.50
C LEU A 81 -13.73 12.38 -12.12
N LEU A 82 -14.87 12.34 -12.78
CA LEU A 82 -15.33 11.16 -13.53
C LEU A 82 -14.37 10.81 -14.68
N GLU A 83 -13.86 11.81 -15.39
CA GLU A 83 -12.88 11.61 -16.46
C GLU A 83 -11.54 11.11 -15.89
N ALA A 84 -11.06 11.66 -14.78
CA ALA A 84 -9.86 11.18 -14.08
C ALA A 84 -10.03 9.72 -13.61
N THR A 85 -11.22 9.38 -13.09
CA THR A 85 -11.59 8.01 -12.69
C THR A 85 -11.59 7.07 -13.90
N ARG A 86 -12.18 7.50 -15.03
CA ARG A 86 -12.17 6.71 -16.28
C ARG A 86 -10.76 6.42 -16.77
N ARG A 87 -9.85 7.40 -16.67
CA ARG A 87 -8.47 7.26 -17.13
C ARG A 87 -7.63 6.36 -16.22
N SER A 88 -7.77 6.51 -14.91
CA SER A 88 -6.94 5.80 -13.92
C SER A 88 -7.49 4.43 -13.55
N LEU A 89 -8.80 4.29 -13.33
CA LEU A 89 -9.46 3.07 -12.85
C LEU A 89 -10.27 2.35 -13.94
N GLY A 90 -10.51 3.01 -15.06
CA GLY A 90 -11.23 2.45 -16.19
C GLY A 90 -12.74 2.76 -16.20
N ILE A 91 -13.38 2.33 -17.29
CA ILE A 91 -14.79 2.61 -17.58
C ILE A 91 -15.75 2.03 -16.52
N PRO A 92 -15.57 0.82 -15.96
CA PRO A 92 -16.54 0.25 -15.03
C PRO A 92 -16.77 1.12 -13.80
N MET A 93 -15.72 1.65 -13.19
CA MET A 93 -15.83 2.52 -12.01
C MET A 93 -16.53 3.84 -12.33
N MET A 94 -16.24 4.42 -13.49
CA MET A 94 -16.95 5.62 -13.96
C MET A 94 -18.45 5.34 -14.14
N ILE A 95 -18.82 4.22 -14.75
CA ILE A 95 -20.24 3.83 -14.96
C ILE A 95 -20.96 3.68 -13.61
N ILE A 96 -20.35 3.01 -12.64
CA ILE A 96 -20.92 2.85 -11.30
C ILE A 96 -21.14 4.23 -10.65
N ALA A 97 -20.16 5.12 -10.71
CA ALA A 97 -20.30 6.47 -10.18
C ALA A 97 -21.42 7.26 -10.88
N MET A 98 -21.53 7.15 -12.20
CA MET A 98 -22.60 7.79 -12.98
C MET A 98 -23.98 7.21 -12.63
N LEU A 99 -24.11 5.90 -12.41
CA LEU A 99 -25.37 5.29 -11.98
C LEU A 99 -25.83 5.84 -10.63
N PHE A 100 -24.92 5.95 -9.65
CA PHE A 100 -25.25 6.54 -8.37
C PHE A 100 -25.59 8.03 -8.48
N LEU A 101 -24.86 8.80 -9.29
CA LEU A 101 -25.22 10.20 -9.56
C LEU A 101 -26.59 10.33 -10.22
N THR A 102 -26.92 9.48 -11.18
CA THR A 102 -28.25 9.42 -11.81
C THR A 102 -29.32 9.12 -10.76
N TYR A 103 -29.06 8.17 -9.86
CA TYR A 103 -29.97 7.85 -8.76
C TYR A 103 -30.17 9.02 -7.80
N VAL A 104 -29.14 9.84 -7.55
CA VAL A 104 -29.26 11.05 -6.74
C VAL A 104 -30.30 12.03 -7.33
N PHE A 105 -30.35 12.17 -8.65
CA PHE A 105 -31.28 13.08 -9.32
C PHE A 105 -32.68 12.47 -9.55
N PHE A 106 -32.74 11.19 -9.92
CA PHE A 106 -33.94 10.51 -10.40
C PHE A 106 -34.45 9.43 -9.45
N GLY A 107 -34.09 9.48 -8.16
CA GLY A 107 -34.46 8.46 -7.18
C GLY A 107 -35.96 8.25 -6.95
N GLU A 108 -36.80 9.24 -7.32
CA GLU A 108 -38.26 9.12 -7.31
C GLU A 108 -38.81 8.10 -8.31
N HIS A 109 -38.06 7.81 -9.37
CA HIS A 109 -38.42 6.81 -10.39
C HIS A 109 -37.87 5.41 -10.07
N ALA A 110 -37.16 5.26 -8.95
CA ALA A 110 -36.64 3.97 -8.52
C ALA A 110 -37.76 3.08 -7.95
N PRO A 111 -37.56 1.73 -7.89
CA PRO A 111 -38.49 0.83 -7.24
C PRO A 111 -38.78 1.24 -5.79
N ASP A 112 -40.00 1.01 -5.31
CA ASP A 112 -40.50 1.46 -3.99
C ASP A 112 -39.55 1.17 -2.82
N ILE A 113 -38.84 0.03 -2.86
CA ILE A 113 -37.91 -0.39 -1.80
C ILE A 113 -36.71 0.60 -1.64
N ILE A 114 -36.29 1.23 -2.76
CA ILE A 114 -35.15 2.13 -2.80
C ILE A 114 -35.53 3.54 -3.29
N ALA A 115 -36.83 3.80 -3.47
CA ALA A 115 -37.33 5.10 -3.91
C ALA A 115 -36.99 6.20 -2.90
N TRP A 116 -36.54 7.34 -3.39
CA TRP A 116 -36.34 8.54 -2.61
C TRP A 116 -36.68 9.78 -3.42
N LYS A 117 -36.95 10.89 -2.77
CA LYS A 117 -37.49 12.13 -3.39
C LYS A 117 -36.59 12.81 -4.45
N GLY A 118 -35.39 12.32 -4.68
CA GLY A 118 -34.42 12.99 -5.54
C GLY A 118 -33.80 14.26 -4.93
N ALA A 119 -32.76 14.77 -5.55
CA ALA A 119 -32.14 16.05 -5.20
C ALA A 119 -32.20 17.04 -6.37
N SER A 120 -32.44 18.32 -6.05
CA SER A 120 -32.23 19.38 -7.03
C SER A 120 -30.73 19.52 -7.36
N PHE A 121 -30.44 20.11 -8.52
CA PHE A 121 -29.04 20.31 -8.93
C PHE A 121 -28.23 21.11 -7.89
N ASN A 122 -28.82 22.18 -7.36
CA ASN A 122 -28.17 23.00 -6.33
C ASN A 122 -27.81 22.17 -5.08
N LYS A 123 -28.77 21.35 -4.61
CA LYS A 123 -28.56 20.51 -3.43
C LYS A 123 -27.52 19.41 -3.68
N ALA A 124 -27.56 18.78 -4.84
CA ALA A 124 -26.60 17.77 -5.22
C ALA A 124 -25.19 18.34 -5.33
N MET A 125 -24.99 19.48 -6.00
CA MET A 125 -23.68 20.13 -6.13
C MET A 125 -23.15 20.62 -4.79
N SER A 126 -24.01 21.22 -3.95
CA SER A 126 -23.65 21.65 -2.61
C SER A 126 -23.14 20.49 -1.75
N HIS A 127 -23.84 19.37 -1.75
CA HIS A 127 -23.43 18.19 -0.99
C HIS A 127 -22.18 17.50 -1.58
N MET A 128 -22.15 17.30 -2.89
CA MET A 128 -21.09 16.50 -3.53
C MET A 128 -19.75 17.23 -3.60
N TRP A 129 -19.74 18.55 -3.85
CA TRP A 129 -18.50 19.28 -4.11
C TRP A 129 -18.19 20.40 -3.13
N LEU A 130 -19.20 21.09 -2.56
CA LEU A 130 -18.98 22.28 -1.74
C LEU A 130 -18.97 21.99 -0.22
N SER A 131 -19.15 20.74 0.17
CA SER A 131 -19.14 20.32 1.57
C SER A 131 -18.09 19.24 1.84
N GLN A 132 -17.85 18.96 3.12
CA GLN A 132 -16.96 17.86 3.55
C GLN A 132 -17.69 16.49 3.64
N GLU A 133 -18.87 16.35 3.05
CA GLU A 133 -19.68 15.12 3.13
C GLU A 133 -19.60 14.30 1.83
N GLY A 134 -19.49 14.97 0.68
CA GLY A 134 -19.40 14.33 -0.63
C GLY A 134 -17.97 13.90 -1.02
N VAL A 135 -17.46 14.48 -2.10
CA VAL A 135 -16.12 14.18 -2.63
C VAL A 135 -15.02 14.49 -1.62
N PHE A 136 -15.16 15.60 -0.88
CA PHE A 136 -14.22 16.00 0.17
C PHE A 136 -14.51 15.35 1.54
N GLY A 137 -15.30 14.28 1.57
CA GLY A 137 -15.72 13.57 2.77
C GLY A 137 -14.65 12.68 3.40
N ILE A 138 -15.12 11.69 4.17
CA ILE A 138 -14.30 10.77 4.96
C ILE A 138 -13.27 10.06 4.08
N GLY A 139 -13.65 9.54 2.91
CA GLY A 139 -12.75 8.81 2.03
C GLY A 139 -11.53 9.64 1.61
N LEU A 140 -11.73 10.89 1.23
CA LEU A 140 -10.63 11.81 0.87
C LEU A 140 -9.84 12.24 2.11
N GLY A 141 -10.51 12.40 3.26
CA GLY A 141 -9.86 12.69 4.54
C GLY A 141 -8.85 11.62 4.92
N VAL A 142 -9.25 10.37 4.88
CA VAL A 142 -8.39 9.21 5.14
C VAL A 142 -7.27 9.10 4.09
N SER A 143 -7.59 9.35 2.81
CA SER A 143 -6.59 9.33 1.73
C SER A 143 -5.50 10.37 1.95
N SER A 144 -5.88 11.60 2.30
CA SER A 144 -4.94 12.71 2.49
C SER A 144 -4.15 12.65 3.80
N GLY A 145 -4.73 12.10 4.86
CA GLY A 145 -4.09 12.00 6.18
C GLY A 145 -3.19 10.78 6.33
N PHE A 146 -3.69 9.60 6.01
CA PHE A 146 -3.02 8.35 6.29
C PHE A 146 -2.49 7.65 5.03
N ILE A 147 -3.38 7.34 4.08
CA ILE A 147 -3.04 6.47 2.95
C ILE A 147 -1.88 7.04 2.13
N PHE A 148 -1.90 8.34 1.84
CA PHE A 148 -0.86 8.99 1.06
C PHE A 148 0.54 8.81 1.68
N LEU A 149 0.67 9.03 2.99
CA LEU A 149 1.94 8.91 3.69
C LEU A 149 2.45 7.46 3.68
N PHE A 150 1.56 6.49 3.93
CA PHE A 150 1.94 5.08 3.93
C PHE A 150 2.29 4.56 2.52
N VAL A 151 1.54 4.98 1.50
CA VAL A 151 1.84 4.62 0.10
C VAL A 151 3.15 5.25 -0.35
N LEU A 152 3.41 6.50 0.01
CA LEU A 152 4.68 7.17 -0.26
C LEU A 152 5.85 6.44 0.41
N PHE A 153 5.71 6.11 1.69
CA PHE A 153 6.69 5.33 2.45
C PHE A 153 6.96 3.97 1.78
N GLY A 154 5.91 3.23 1.43
CA GLY A 154 6.03 1.94 0.74
C GLY A 154 6.72 2.07 -0.62
N ALA A 155 6.35 3.08 -1.42
CA ALA A 155 6.95 3.32 -2.72
C ALA A 155 8.45 3.69 -2.62
N LEU A 156 8.84 4.45 -1.61
CA LEU A 156 10.25 4.79 -1.35
C LEU A 156 11.06 3.55 -0.94
N LEU A 157 10.52 2.71 -0.06
CA LEU A 157 11.17 1.45 0.34
C LEU A 157 11.30 0.48 -0.82
N GLU A 158 10.27 0.38 -1.66
CA GLU A 158 10.29 -0.45 -2.85
C GLU A 158 11.37 0.00 -3.83
N LYS A 159 11.44 1.31 -4.13
CA LYS A 159 12.47 1.89 -4.99
C LYS A 159 13.87 1.76 -4.41
N ALA A 160 14.00 1.71 -3.10
CA ALA A 160 15.27 1.43 -2.42
C ALA A 160 15.71 -0.02 -2.55
N GLY A 161 14.83 -0.97 -2.95
CA GLY A 161 15.14 -2.37 -3.15
C GLY A 161 14.64 -3.32 -2.05
N ALA A 162 13.85 -2.85 -1.10
CA ALA A 162 13.32 -3.67 -0.01
C ALA A 162 12.54 -4.89 -0.51
N GLY A 163 11.77 -4.75 -1.60
CA GLY A 163 11.00 -5.84 -2.21
C GLY A 163 11.88 -7.00 -2.66
N ASN A 164 12.99 -6.71 -3.35
CA ASN A 164 13.97 -7.72 -3.78
C ASN A 164 14.63 -8.40 -2.58
N TYR A 165 15.00 -7.61 -1.57
CA TYR A 165 15.57 -8.16 -0.35
C TYR A 165 14.64 -9.15 0.34
N PHE A 166 13.37 -8.80 0.55
CA PHE A 166 12.40 -9.70 1.18
C PHE A 166 12.17 -10.97 0.37
N THR A 167 12.15 -10.84 -0.93
CA THR A 167 12.04 -12.00 -1.83
C THR A 167 13.23 -12.93 -1.67
N LYS A 168 14.46 -12.41 -1.71
CA LYS A 168 15.69 -13.19 -1.49
C LYS A 168 15.71 -13.88 -0.12
N VAL A 169 15.30 -13.19 0.94
CA VAL A 169 15.21 -13.76 2.30
C VAL A 169 14.20 -14.92 2.34
N ALA A 170 13.01 -14.74 1.76
CA ALA A 170 12.00 -15.79 1.71
C ALA A 170 12.48 -17.04 0.94
N PHE A 171 13.19 -16.83 -0.18
CA PHE A 171 13.77 -17.92 -0.96
C PHE A 171 14.93 -18.62 -0.23
N ALA A 172 15.77 -17.88 0.46
CA ALA A 172 16.84 -18.45 1.28
C ALA A 172 16.32 -19.34 2.41
N LEU A 173 15.16 -18.98 2.99
CA LEU A 173 14.54 -19.72 4.08
C LEU A 173 13.76 -20.95 3.61
N LEU A 174 12.97 -20.83 2.56
CA LEU A 174 11.94 -21.81 2.19
C LEU A 174 12.18 -22.50 0.85
N GLY A 175 13.08 -21.98 0.00
CA GLY A 175 13.26 -22.46 -1.37
C GLY A 175 13.70 -23.93 -1.49
N HIS A 176 14.34 -24.48 -0.43
CA HIS A 176 14.80 -25.87 -0.38
C HIS A 176 13.71 -26.88 0.01
N ASP A 177 12.58 -26.42 0.54
CA ASP A 177 11.47 -27.28 0.94
C ASP A 177 10.68 -27.79 -0.28
N ARG A 178 9.89 -28.86 -0.10
CA ARG A 178 8.96 -29.35 -1.13
C ARG A 178 7.96 -28.25 -1.50
N GLY A 179 7.94 -27.89 -2.79
CA GLY A 179 7.20 -26.72 -3.26
C GLY A 179 7.78 -25.39 -2.75
N GLY A 180 9.05 -25.38 -2.38
CA GLY A 180 9.75 -24.25 -1.75
C GLY A 180 9.58 -22.93 -2.47
N PRO A 181 9.78 -22.83 -3.78
CA PRO A 181 9.57 -21.59 -4.51
C PRO A 181 8.17 -21.00 -4.36
N ALA A 182 7.12 -21.81 -4.34
CA ALA A 182 5.77 -21.31 -4.15
C ALA A 182 5.50 -20.89 -2.70
N LYS A 183 6.03 -21.59 -1.70
CA LYS A 183 5.97 -21.17 -0.30
C LYS A 183 6.76 -19.88 -0.07
N ALA A 184 7.96 -19.78 -0.69
CA ALA A 184 8.76 -18.56 -0.64
C ALA A 184 8.02 -17.37 -1.29
N ALA A 185 7.32 -17.59 -2.40
CA ALA A 185 6.48 -16.58 -3.04
C ALA A 185 5.37 -16.08 -2.09
N VAL A 186 4.69 -16.99 -1.38
CA VAL A 186 3.66 -16.63 -0.40
C VAL A 186 4.25 -15.77 0.72
N VAL A 187 5.36 -16.18 1.31
CA VAL A 187 5.99 -15.44 2.42
C VAL A 187 6.56 -14.11 1.94
N SER A 188 7.23 -14.08 0.79
CA SER A 188 7.73 -12.85 0.15
C SER A 188 6.60 -11.87 -0.10
N SER A 189 5.48 -12.35 -0.66
CA SER A 189 4.31 -11.53 -0.91
C SER A 189 3.71 -10.95 0.38
N GLY A 190 3.73 -11.73 1.48
CA GLY A 190 3.34 -11.24 2.80
C GLY A 190 4.25 -10.11 3.31
N MET A 191 5.56 -10.31 3.20
CA MET A 191 6.54 -9.29 3.62
C MET A 191 6.44 -8.01 2.77
N ASN A 192 6.27 -8.14 1.45
CA ASN A 192 6.06 -7.00 0.56
C ASN A 192 4.70 -6.33 0.81
N GLY A 193 3.66 -7.13 1.12
CA GLY A 193 2.34 -6.62 1.50
C GLY A 193 2.37 -5.72 2.73
N MET A 194 3.24 -6.02 3.71
CA MET A 194 3.45 -5.19 4.92
C MET A 194 3.87 -3.75 4.60
N ILE A 195 4.52 -3.51 3.46
CA ILE A 195 5.03 -2.19 3.07
C ILE A 195 4.26 -1.55 1.92
N SER A 196 3.67 -2.34 1.01
CA SER A 196 2.96 -1.80 -0.15
C SER A 196 1.47 -1.51 0.12
N GLY A 197 0.83 -2.31 0.96
CA GLY A 197 -0.61 -2.25 1.20
C GLY A 197 -1.49 -2.47 -0.04
N SER A 198 -0.90 -2.73 -1.20
CA SER A 198 -1.58 -2.88 -2.48
C SER A 198 -1.38 -4.26 -3.09
N SER A 199 -2.45 -5.01 -3.29
CA SER A 199 -2.39 -6.32 -3.95
C SER A 199 -1.89 -6.22 -5.39
N ILE A 200 -2.30 -5.19 -6.12
CA ILE A 200 -1.90 -4.99 -7.53
C ILE A 200 -0.39 -4.70 -7.61
N ALA A 201 0.11 -3.76 -6.81
CA ALA A 201 1.53 -3.46 -6.75
C ALA A 201 2.32 -4.71 -6.35
N ASN A 202 1.85 -5.45 -5.35
CA ASN A 202 2.50 -6.65 -4.85
C ASN A 202 2.62 -7.74 -5.93
N VAL A 203 1.54 -8.03 -6.69
CA VAL A 203 1.59 -8.97 -7.83
C VAL A 203 2.61 -8.53 -8.87
N VAL A 204 2.70 -7.24 -9.17
CA VAL A 204 3.66 -6.72 -10.17
C VAL A 204 5.09 -6.86 -9.67
N ILE A 205 5.35 -6.57 -8.40
CA ILE A 205 6.70 -6.62 -7.80
C ILE A 205 7.18 -8.06 -7.67
N THR A 206 6.40 -8.90 -6.98
CA THR A 206 6.81 -10.27 -6.66
C THR A 206 6.55 -11.24 -7.79
N GLY A 207 5.42 -11.11 -8.51
CA GLY A 207 4.97 -12.06 -9.51
C GLY A 207 5.85 -12.13 -10.75
N THR A 208 6.52 -11.04 -11.14
CA THR A 208 7.47 -11.04 -12.25
C THR A 208 8.61 -12.03 -12.04
N PHE A 209 9.02 -12.25 -10.80
CA PHE A 209 10.07 -13.17 -10.41
C PHE A 209 9.51 -14.52 -9.93
N THR A 210 8.50 -14.53 -9.09
CA THR A 210 8.01 -15.74 -8.41
C THR A 210 7.24 -16.67 -9.36
N ILE A 211 6.43 -16.13 -10.29
CA ILE A 211 5.64 -16.93 -11.24
C ILE A 211 6.56 -17.76 -12.18
N PRO A 212 7.56 -17.17 -12.86
CA PRO A 212 8.52 -17.95 -13.65
C PRO A 212 9.22 -19.04 -12.83
N LEU A 213 9.59 -18.73 -11.59
CA LEU A 213 10.28 -19.64 -10.72
C LEU A 213 9.40 -20.83 -10.28
N MET A 214 8.15 -20.58 -9.92
CA MET A 214 7.16 -21.61 -9.62
C MET A 214 6.95 -22.55 -10.84
N LYS A 215 6.87 -21.99 -12.04
CA LYS A 215 6.74 -22.78 -13.27
C LYS A 215 7.97 -23.68 -13.53
N ARG A 216 9.17 -23.19 -13.28
CA ARG A 216 10.42 -23.99 -13.44
C ARG A 216 10.47 -25.19 -12.51
N VAL A 217 9.94 -25.11 -11.31
CA VAL A 217 9.88 -26.26 -10.38
C VAL A 217 8.69 -27.18 -10.63
N GLY A 218 7.88 -26.92 -11.67
CA GLY A 218 6.83 -27.80 -12.13
C GLY A 218 5.40 -27.40 -11.79
N PHE A 219 5.16 -26.21 -11.22
CA PHE A 219 3.80 -25.70 -11.09
C PHE A 219 3.22 -25.35 -12.46
N LYS A 220 1.95 -25.70 -12.69
CA LYS A 220 1.21 -25.23 -13.88
C LYS A 220 1.06 -23.70 -13.84
N ALA A 221 1.04 -23.06 -15.00
CA ALA A 221 1.01 -21.60 -15.12
C ALA A 221 -0.19 -20.99 -14.37
N GLU A 222 -1.37 -21.61 -14.50
CA GLU A 222 -2.61 -21.16 -13.84
C GLU A 222 -2.48 -21.25 -12.30
N LYS A 223 -1.85 -22.31 -11.79
CA LYS A 223 -1.64 -22.47 -10.34
C LYS A 223 -0.58 -21.51 -9.82
N ALA A 224 0.50 -21.28 -10.57
CA ALA A 224 1.51 -20.28 -10.19
C ALA A 224 0.90 -18.87 -10.11
N GLY A 225 0.09 -18.49 -11.11
CA GLY A 225 -0.64 -17.23 -11.09
C GLY A 225 -1.65 -17.13 -9.94
N ALA A 226 -2.39 -18.23 -9.66
CA ALA A 226 -3.36 -18.25 -8.57
C ALA A 226 -2.68 -18.12 -7.19
N VAL A 227 -1.55 -18.77 -6.95
CA VAL A 227 -0.76 -18.63 -5.73
C VAL A 227 -0.31 -17.19 -5.53
N GLU A 228 0.24 -16.58 -6.58
CA GLU A 228 0.71 -15.20 -6.54
C GLU A 228 -0.43 -14.20 -6.24
N VAL A 229 -1.55 -14.32 -6.95
CA VAL A 229 -2.72 -13.45 -6.73
C VAL A 229 -3.29 -13.62 -5.32
N ALA A 230 -3.44 -14.86 -4.85
CA ALA A 230 -3.94 -15.13 -3.51
C ALA A 230 -2.99 -14.57 -2.42
N ALA A 231 -1.69 -14.78 -2.58
CA ALA A 231 -0.69 -14.27 -1.64
C ALA A 231 -0.66 -12.74 -1.61
N SER A 232 -0.70 -12.12 -2.78
CA SER A 232 -0.69 -10.65 -2.91
C SER A 232 -1.98 -10.01 -2.39
N THR A 233 -3.13 -10.66 -2.56
CA THR A 233 -4.40 -10.19 -2.00
C THR A 233 -4.38 -10.27 -0.47
N ASN A 234 -3.86 -11.34 0.10
CA ASN A 234 -3.65 -11.47 1.54
C ASN A 234 -2.67 -10.41 2.10
N GLY A 235 -1.76 -9.89 1.27
CA GLY A 235 -0.85 -8.81 1.64
C GLY A 235 -1.57 -7.55 2.14
N GLN A 236 -2.78 -7.29 1.66
CA GLN A 236 -3.60 -6.17 2.16
C GLN A 236 -4.08 -6.33 3.61
N LEU A 237 -4.06 -7.54 4.14
CA LEU A 237 -4.41 -7.81 5.54
C LEU A 237 -3.19 -7.69 6.47
N MET A 238 -1.96 -7.69 5.90
CA MET A 238 -0.74 -7.80 6.69
C MET A 238 -0.33 -6.45 7.29
N PRO A 239 -0.31 -6.31 8.63
CA PRO A 239 0.21 -5.11 9.28
C PRO A 239 1.71 -4.92 8.99
N PRO A 240 2.26 -3.67 9.08
CA PRO A 240 1.60 -2.48 9.63
C PRO A 240 0.82 -1.64 8.62
N ILE A 241 1.10 -1.68 7.30
CA ILE A 241 0.47 -0.73 6.38
C ILE A 241 -0.94 -1.17 5.99
N MET A 242 -1.13 -2.44 5.68
CA MET A 242 -2.43 -3.00 5.25
C MET A 242 -3.01 -2.31 3.98
N GLY A 243 -4.20 -2.68 3.57
CA GLY A 243 -4.92 -2.03 2.46
C GLY A 243 -5.73 -0.82 2.92
N ALA A 244 -6.19 -0.03 1.96
CA ALA A 244 -6.96 1.20 2.20
C ALA A 244 -8.20 1.00 3.10
N ALA A 245 -8.82 -0.18 3.08
CA ALA A 245 -9.97 -0.51 3.91
C ALA A 245 -9.66 -0.43 5.41
N ALA A 246 -8.44 -0.77 5.84
CA ALA A 246 -8.05 -0.70 7.24
C ALA A 246 -8.06 0.75 7.78
N PHE A 247 -7.69 1.70 6.94
CA PHE A 247 -7.73 3.12 7.32
C PHE A 247 -9.17 3.67 7.36
N LEU A 248 -10.05 3.17 6.51
CA LEU A 248 -11.48 3.53 6.58
C LEU A 248 -12.14 2.99 7.85
N MET A 249 -11.68 1.86 8.39
CA MET A 249 -12.18 1.32 9.66
C MET A 249 -11.96 2.28 10.84
N ILE A 250 -10.89 3.07 10.84
CA ILE A 250 -10.63 4.08 11.88
C ILE A 250 -11.82 5.04 11.98
N GLU A 251 -12.27 5.56 10.85
CA GLU A 251 -13.32 6.56 10.78
C GLU A 251 -14.73 5.96 10.98
N TYR A 252 -15.00 4.79 10.37
CA TYR A 252 -16.33 4.19 10.45
C TYR A 252 -16.61 3.45 11.76
N VAL A 253 -15.59 2.86 12.36
CA VAL A 253 -15.71 2.12 13.62
C VAL A 253 -15.38 2.99 14.82
N GLY A 254 -14.61 4.07 14.63
CA GLY A 254 -14.19 4.99 15.69
C GLY A 254 -13.13 4.40 16.63
N ILE A 255 -12.23 3.56 16.09
CA ILE A 255 -11.12 2.95 16.84
C ILE A 255 -9.77 3.45 16.35
N SER A 256 -8.75 3.36 17.19
CA SER A 256 -7.38 3.74 16.79
C SER A 256 -6.80 2.80 15.73
N TYR A 257 -5.86 3.31 14.93
CA TYR A 257 -5.17 2.46 13.94
C TYR A 257 -4.42 1.29 14.58
N LEU A 258 -3.87 1.50 15.77
CA LEU A 258 -3.20 0.44 16.52
C LEU A 258 -4.17 -0.70 16.91
N GLU A 259 -5.40 -0.38 17.24
CA GLU A 259 -6.44 -1.41 17.50
C GLU A 259 -6.80 -2.16 16.22
N VAL A 260 -6.93 -1.48 15.09
CA VAL A 260 -7.12 -2.15 13.79
C VAL A 260 -5.97 -3.13 13.52
N ILE A 261 -4.71 -2.70 13.71
CA ILE A 261 -3.52 -3.56 13.57
C ILE A 261 -3.61 -4.81 14.47
N LYS A 262 -3.93 -4.63 15.77
CA LYS A 262 -4.03 -5.73 16.73
C LYS A 262 -5.07 -6.76 16.31
N HIS A 263 -6.24 -6.30 15.86
CA HIS A 263 -7.32 -7.17 15.43
C HIS A 263 -7.07 -7.83 14.07
N ALA A 264 -6.37 -7.14 13.15
CA ALA A 264 -6.03 -7.68 11.83
C ALA A 264 -4.88 -8.69 11.86
N PHE A 265 -3.99 -8.62 12.85
CA PHE A 265 -2.78 -9.44 12.90
C PHE A 265 -3.08 -10.95 12.90
N LEU A 266 -3.95 -11.40 13.78
CA LEU A 266 -4.28 -12.83 13.90
C LEU A 266 -4.95 -13.39 12.62
N PRO A 267 -5.99 -12.77 12.04
CA PRO A 267 -6.55 -13.18 10.75
C PRO A 267 -5.52 -13.22 9.62
N ALA A 268 -4.63 -12.23 9.54
CA ALA A 268 -3.57 -12.18 8.54
C ALA A 268 -2.63 -13.39 8.68
N VAL A 269 -2.13 -13.66 9.87
CA VAL A 269 -1.22 -14.79 10.13
C VAL A 269 -1.91 -16.12 9.80
N ILE A 270 -3.15 -16.34 10.25
CA ILE A 270 -3.91 -17.56 9.96
C ILE A 270 -4.08 -17.73 8.44
N SER A 271 -4.43 -16.67 7.72
CA SER A 271 -4.62 -16.69 6.27
C SER A 271 -3.32 -17.07 5.54
N TYR A 272 -2.16 -16.53 5.94
CA TYR A 272 -0.87 -16.91 5.37
C TYR A 272 -0.46 -18.34 5.71
N ILE A 273 -0.68 -18.81 6.93
CA ILE A 273 -0.44 -20.21 7.32
C ILE A 273 -1.30 -21.14 6.47
N ALA A 274 -2.59 -20.83 6.32
CA ALA A 274 -3.50 -21.61 5.50
C ALA A 274 -3.03 -21.66 4.03
N LEU A 275 -2.62 -20.53 3.47
CA LEU A 275 -2.14 -20.45 2.09
C LEU A 275 -0.84 -21.24 1.88
N VAL A 276 0.13 -21.12 2.79
CA VAL A 276 1.37 -21.93 2.76
C VAL A 276 1.04 -23.42 2.84
N TYR A 277 0.06 -23.81 3.64
CA TYR A 277 -0.36 -25.20 3.78
C TYR A 277 -1.05 -25.71 2.50
N ILE A 278 -1.95 -24.94 1.91
CA ILE A 278 -2.60 -25.26 0.63
C ILE A 278 -1.53 -25.44 -0.47
N VAL A 279 -0.57 -24.53 -0.55
CA VAL A 279 0.54 -24.60 -1.51
C VAL A 279 1.40 -25.85 -1.27
N HIS A 280 1.61 -26.24 -0.01
CA HIS A 280 2.30 -27.47 0.34
C HIS A 280 1.56 -28.70 -0.18
N LEU A 281 0.24 -28.78 0.04
CA LEU A 281 -0.61 -29.89 -0.43
C LEU A 281 -0.59 -29.97 -1.97
N GLU A 282 -0.68 -28.84 -2.67
CA GLU A 282 -0.61 -28.78 -4.12
C GLU A 282 0.77 -29.24 -4.65
N ALA A 283 1.85 -28.90 -3.95
CA ALA A 283 3.18 -29.38 -4.28
C ALA A 283 3.34 -30.90 -4.05
N MET A 284 2.72 -31.43 -2.99
CA MET A 284 2.67 -32.87 -2.73
C MET A 284 1.87 -33.61 -3.81
N LYS A 285 0.70 -33.08 -4.17
CA LYS A 285 -0.18 -33.68 -5.21
C LYS A 285 0.50 -33.73 -6.58
N ALA A 286 1.38 -32.76 -6.87
CA ALA A 286 2.12 -32.69 -8.13
C ALA A 286 3.52 -33.36 -8.06
N ASP A 287 3.84 -34.01 -6.93
CA ASP A 287 5.15 -34.63 -6.64
C ASP A 287 6.36 -33.71 -6.89
N LEU A 288 6.19 -32.41 -6.58
CA LEU A 288 7.24 -31.42 -6.77
C LEU A 288 8.35 -31.57 -5.73
N LYS A 289 9.58 -31.35 -6.15
CA LYS A 289 10.77 -31.34 -5.28
C LYS A 289 11.16 -29.91 -4.95
N GLY A 290 11.85 -29.72 -3.81
CA GLY A 290 12.50 -28.46 -3.48
C GLY A 290 13.76 -28.23 -4.31
N LEU A 291 14.24 -27.00 -4.31
CA LEU A 291 15.55 -26.67 -4.90
C LEU A 291 16.67 -27.23 -4.03
N LYS A 292 17.80 -27.56 -4.64
CA LYS A 292 18.96 -28.12 -3.90
C LYS A 292 19.53 -27.04 -2.97
N PRO A 293 19.62 -27.28 -1.66
CA PRO A 293 20.24 -26.33 -0.75
C PRO A 293 21.76 -26.29 -0.99
N ARG A 294 22.36 -25.10 -0.90
CA ARG A 294 23.81 -24.93 -1.00
C ARG A 294 24.55 -25.56 0.20
N ARG A 295 23.90 -25.57 1.37
CA ARG A 295 24.36 -26.29 2.58
C ARG A 295 23.21 -27.11 3.17
N VAL A 296 23.52 -28.35 3.53
CA VAL A 296 22.58 -29.20 4.25
C VAL A 296 22.58 -28.77 5.71
N THR A 297 21.49 -28.16 6.18
CA THR A 297 21.31 -27.78 7.57
C THR A 297 20.48 -28.85 8.28
N THR A 298 20.87 -29.24 9.50
CA THR A 298 20.10 -30.17 10.32
C THR A 298 18.79 -29.53 10.78
N LEU A 299 17.76 -30.35 11.04
CA LEU A 299 16.48 -29.87 11.58
C LEU A 299 16.68 -29.07 12.86
N PHE A 300 17.58 -29.53 13.74
CA PHE A 300 17.93 -28.83 14.97
C PHE A 300 18.48 -27.42 14.71
N SER A 301 19.39 -27.27 13.73
CA SER A 301 19.91 -25.95 13.35
C SER A 301 18.81 -25.01 12.84
N LYS A 302 17.85 -25.52 12.06
CA LYS A 302 16.70 -24.74 11.57
C LYS A 302 15.82 -24.24 12.73
N ILE A 303 15.52 -25.12 13.70
CA ILE A 303 14.72 -24.78 14.88
C ILE A 303 15.44 -23.75 15.73
N VAL A 304 16.73 -23.95 16.01
CA VAL A 304 17.56 -23.00 16.77
C VAL A 304 17.62 -21.65 16.08
N THR A 305 17.82 -21.61 14.76
CA THR A 305 17.86 -20.36 14.00
C THR A 305 16.50 -19.64 14.05
N PHE A 306 15.39 -20.38 13.92
CA PHE A 306 14.04 -19.83 14.02
C PHE A 306 13.79 -19.17 15.38
N PHE A 307 14.12 -19.87 16.48
CA PHE A 307 13.99 -19.30 17.82
C PHE A 307 14.94 -18.13 18.07
N MET A 308 16.19 -18.18 17.57
CA MET A 308 17.13 -17.06 17.69
C MET A 308 16.63 -15.81 16.95
N VAL A 309 16.02 -15.97 15.78
CA VAL A 309 15.42 -14.83 15.05
C VAL A 309 14.25 -14.24 15.83
N ILE A 310 13.34 -15.07 16.34
CA ILE A 310 12.20 -14.59 17.15
C ILE A 310 12.69 -13.88 18.41
N ILE A 311 13.59 -14.49 19.16
CA ILE A 311 14.16 -13.89 20.37
C ILE A 311 14.88 -12.59 20.02
N GLY A 312 15.65 -12.57 18.94
CA GLY A 312 16.33 -11.36 18.45
C GLY A 312 15.35 -10.22 18.13
N LEU A 313 14.22 -10.53 17.48
CA LEU A 313 13.18 -9.54 17.19
C LEU A 313 12.49 -9.03 18.46
N ILE A 314 12.20 -9.92 19.43
CA ILE A 314 11.60 -9.53 20.71
C ILE A 314 12.55 -8.63 21.50
N VAL A 315 13.84 -9.02 21.58
CA VAL A 315 14.87 -8.23 22.28
C VAL A 315 15.07 -6.87 21.61
N LEU A 316 15.13 -6.84 20.27
CA LEU A 316 15.24 -5.60 19.51
C LEU A 316 14.03 -4.68 19.74
N SER A 317 12.82 -5.24 19.68
CA SER A 317 11.59 -4.49 19.95
C SER A 317 11.57 -3.96 21.40
N GLY A 318 12.03 -4.76 22.36
CA GLY A 318 12.19 -4.34 23.77
C GLY A 318 13.19 -3.21 23.92
N ILE A 319 14.35 -3.30 23.30
CA ILE A 319 15.38 -2.24 23.34
C ILE A 319 14.83 -0.94 22.74
N ILE A 320 14.12 -1.02 21.63
CA ILE A 320 13.52 0.16 20.98
C ILE A 320 12.45 0.76 21.90
N TYR A 321 11.50 -0.06 22.37
CA TYR A 321 10.41 0.43 23.21
C TYR A 321 10.90 1.07 24.52
N TYR A 322 11.72 0.35 25.30
CA TYR A 322 12.24 0.84 26.57
C TYR A 322 13.31 1.94 26.38
N GLY A 323 14.16 1.81 25.36
CA GLY A 323 15.20 2.79 25.07
C GLY A 323 14.63 4.16 24.70
N PHE A 324 13.67 4.20 23.77
CA PHE A 324 13.02 5.46 23.42
C PHE A 324 12.09 5.98 24.53
N GLY A 325 11.44 5.09 25.28
CA GLY A 325 10.69 5.46 26.49
C GLY A 325 11.59 6.17 27.51
N TRP A 326 12.78 5.64 27.75
CA TRP A 326 13.78 6.26 28.64
C TRP A 326 14.28 7.61 28.11
N VAL A 327 14.57 7.71 26.80
CA VAL A 327 14.94 8.98 26.16
C VAL A 327 13.84 10.03 26.34
N LYS A 328 12.56 9.65 26.22
CA LYS A 328 11.42 10.56 26.43
C LYS A 328 11.35 11.07 27.86
N THR A 329 11.62 10.22 28.86
CA THR A 329 11.59 10.62 30.29
C THR A 329 12.77 11.51 30.66
N VAL A 330 13.96 11.29 30.11
CA VAL A 330 15.17 12.03 30.44
C VAL A 330 15.30 13.33 29.66
N ALA A 331 14.98 13.33 28.37
CA ALA A 331 15.21 14.46 27.47
C ALA A 331 13.96 15.35 27.24
N GLY A 332 12.79 14.95 27.71
CA GLY A 332 11.55 15.72 27.57
C GLY A 332 11.26 16.14 26.13
N SER A 333 11.12 17.45 25.87
CA SER A 333 10.83 18.02 24.55
C SER A 333 11.96 17.83 23.51
N ALA A 334 13.19 17.52 23.93
CA ALA A 334 14.30 17.23 23.03
C ALA A 334 14.33 15.75 22.56
N SER A 335 13.49 14.89 23.11
CA SER A 335 13.48 13.46 22.81
C SER A 335 13.29 13.11 21.33
N PRO A 336 12.45 13.79 20.52
CA PRO A 336 12.30 13.48 19.10
C PRO A 336 13.59 13.73 18.31
N TRP A 337 14.32 14.79 18.66
CA TRP A 337 15.59 15.12 18.00
C TRP A 337 16.69 14.12 18.34
N ILE A 338 16.78 13.70 19.60
CA ILE A 338 17.74 12.67 20.04
C ILE A 338 17.43 11.34 19.38
N ALA A 339 16.14 10.95 19.35
CA ALA A 339 15.69 9.75 18.65
C ALA A 339 16.05 9.79 17.15
N GLY A 340 15.80 10.92 16.48
CA GLY A 340 16.15 11.13 15.08
C GLY A 340 17.65 10.98 14.82
N VAL A 341 18.49 11.55 15.64
CA VAL A 341 19.95 11.43 15.53
C VAL A 341 20.41 9.98 15.74
N VAL A 342 19.88 9.28 16.74
CA VAL A 342 20.21 7.87 17.00
C VAL A 342 19.79 6.99 15.82
N ILE A 343 18.57 7.16 15.30
CA ILE A 343 18.07 6.43 14.13
C ILE A 343 18.98 6.67 12.92
N LEU A 344 19.35 7.94 12.68
CA LEU A 344 20.26 8.31 11.57
C LEU A 344 21.64 7.66 11.71
N MET A 345 22.23 7.66 12.91
CA MET A 345 23.51 6.99 13.16
C MET A 345 23.44 5.48 12.93
N VAL A 346 22.39 4.82 13.42
CA VAL A 346 22.16 3.39 13.19
C VAL A 346 21.98 3.12 11.69
N TYR A 347 21.20 3.95 11.00
CA TYR A 347 20.96 3.82 9.56
C TYR A 347 22.26 3.94 8.74
N ILE A 348 23.08 4.95 9.04
CA ILE A 348 24.39 5.12 8.39
C ILE A 348 25.30 3.92 8.68
N GLY A 349 25.30 3.40 9.91
CA GLY A 349 26.04 2.20 10.28
C GLY A 349 25.60 0.97 9.47
N LEU A 350 24.30 0.76 9.32
CA LEU A 350 23.73 -0.35 8.55
C LEU A 350 24.03 -0.22 7.04
N ILE A 351 23.96 0.98 6.48
CA ILE A 351 24.33 1.23 5.08
C ILE A 351 25.83 0.91 4.86
N ARG A 352 26.71 1.40 5.73
CA ARG A 352 28.14 1.09 5.63
C ARG A 352 28.41 -0.40 5.74
N TYR A 353 27.66 -1.09 6.60
CA TYR A 353 27.74 -2.55 6.71
C TYR A 353 27.27 -3.24 5.43
N SER A 354 26.13 -2.82 4.85
CA SER A 354 25.61 -3.37 3.59
C SER A 354 26.57 -3.15 2.41
N ILE A 355 27.19 -1.98 2.30
CA ILE A 355 28.20 -1.69 1.27
C ILE A 355 29.40 -2.65 1.39
N ARG A 356 29.78 -3.02 2.60
CA ARG A 356 30.90 -3.95 2.85
C ARG A 356 30.54 -5.41 2.51
N TYR A 357 29.25 -5.73 2.52
CA TYR A 357 28.70 -7.06 2.19
C TYR A 357 27.61 -6.90 1.14
N PRO A 358 27.98 -6.56 -0.11
CA PRO A 358 27.02 -6.32 -1.16
C PRO A 358 26.18 -7.58 -1.40
N ASP A 359 24.91 -7.37 -1.68
CA ASP A 359 23.98 -8.44 -2.03
C ASP A 359 24.37 -9.02 -3.38
N LEU A 360 24.26 -10.35 -3.51
CA LEU A 360 24.46 -11.00 -4.80
C LEU A 360 23.35 -10.51 -5.74
N GLU A 361 23.73 -9.79 -6.81
CA GLU A 361 22.81 -9.47 -7.90
C GLU A 361 22.29 -10.80 -8.47
N ILE A 362 20.97 -10.96 -8.44
CA ILE A 362 20.32 -11.98 -9.25
C ILE A 362 20.24 -11.35 -10.64
N ASP A 363 21.18 -11.71 -11.51
CA ASP A 363 21.17 -11.28 -12.91
C ASP A 363 19.95 -11.92 -13.59
N ASP A 364 18.98 -11.09 -13.99
CA ASP A 364 17.67 -11.51 -14.51
C ASP A 364 17.76 -12.27 -15.84
N HIS A 365 18.91 -12.31 -16.51
CA HIS A 365 19.01 -12.77 -17.89
C HIS A 365 19.71 -14.12 -18.13
N HIS A 366 20.41 -14.70 -17.14
CA HIS A 366 21.17 -15.95 -17.31
C HIS A 366 21.05 -16.96 -16.18
N ILE A 367 19.83 -17.24 -15.68
CA ILE A 367 19.66 -18.22 -14.61
C ILE A 367 19.47 -19.62 -15.20
N GLU A 368 20.53 -20.26 -15.60
CA GLU A 368 20.51 -21.71 -15.92
C GLU A 368 20.44 -22.59 -14.67
N LEU A 369 20.97 -22.15 -13.54
CA LEU A 369 20.92 -22.86 -12.25
C LEU A 369 20.65 -21.87 -11.12
N ILE A 370 19.44 -21.90 -10.55
CA ILE A 370 19.10 -21.10 -9.38
C ILE A 370 19.79 -21.74 -8.17
N GLU A 371 20.95 -21.23 -7.81
CA GLU A 371 21.50 -21.49 -6.49
C GLU A 371 20.73 -20.67 -5.46
N LEU A 372 20.18 -21.36 -4.45
CA LEU A 372 19.52 -20.68 -3.34
C LEU A 372 20.52 -19.79 -2.60
N PRO A 373 20.16 -18.53 -2.31
CA PRO A 373 21.03 -17.64 -1.52
C PRO A 373 21.24 -18.21 -0.11
N GLU A 374 22.42 -17.99 0.46
CA GLU A 374 22.72 -18.39 1.84
C GLU A 374 21.95 -17.51 2.83
N THR A 375 21.17 -18.12 3.73
CA THR A 375 20.28 -17.40 4.65
C THR A 375 21.00 -16.34 5.49
N GLY A 376 22.18 -16.68 6.07
CA GLY A 376 22.91 -15.77 6.96
C GLY A 376 23.40 -14.49 6.27
N PRO A 377 24.19 -14.58 5.19
CA PRO A 377 24.63 -13.43 4.41
C PRO A 377 23.46 -12.62 3.86
N THR A 378 22.44 -13.26 3.29
CA THR A 378 21.27 -12.59 2.70
C THR A 378 20.50 -11.76 3.74
N VAL A 379 20.22 -12.30 4.93
CA VAL A 379 19.55 -11.54 5.98
C VAL A 379 20.38 -10.34 6.42
N LYS A 380 21.71 -10.53 6.55
CA LYS A 380 22.59 -9.46 7.02
C LYS A 380 22.76 -8.32 6.01
N SER A 381 22.76 -8.63 4.71
CA SER A 381 22.97 -7.61 3.65
C SER A 381 21.89 -6.54 3.61
N GLY A 382 20.67 -6.85 4.02
CA GLY A 382 19.51 -5.95 3.90
C GLY A 382 18.88 -5.50 5.21
N LEU A 383 19.56 -5.62 6.35
CA LEU A 383 19.02 -5.18 7.66
C LEU A 383 18.60 -3.71 7.68
N HIS A 384 19.23 -2.85 6.86
CA HIS A 384 18.88 -1.45 6.75
C HIS A 384 17.46 -1.22 6.19
N TYR A 385 16.90 -2.16 5.41
CA TYR A 385 15.50 -2.09 4.94
C TYR A 385 14.48 -2.36 6.05
N LEU A 386 14.86 -3.07 7.11
CA LEU A 386 13.96 -3.33 8.24
C LEU A 386 13.85 -2.14 9.18
N LEU A 387 14.88 -1.30 9.27
CA LEU A 387 14.90 -0.17 10.19
C LEU A 387 13.76 0.83 9.97
N PRO A 388 13.46 1.30 8.74
CA PRO A 388 12.31 2.18 8.50
C PRO A 388 10.99 1.56 8.92
N VAL A 389 10.80 0.24 8.71
CA VAL A 389 9.58 -0.48 9.12
C VAL A 389 9.46 -0.52 10.64
N VAL A 390 10.56 -0.78 11.35
CA VAL A 390 10.59 -0.78 12.83
C VAL A 390 10.29 0.61 13.37
N VAL A 391 10.87 1.66 12.76
CA VAL A 391 10.59 3.06 13.14
C VAL A 391 9.12 3.41 12.92
N LEU A 392 8.54 2.98 11.78
CA LEU A 392 7.11 3.18 11.51
C LEU A 392 6.23 2.53 12.58
N ILE A 393 6.50 1.26 12.92
CA ILE A 393 5.75 0.55 13.96
C ILE A 393 5.91 1.25 15.31
N TRP A 394 7.12 1.71 15.64
CA TRP A 394 7.36 2.45 16.85
C TRP A 394 6.58 3.76 16.91
N CYS A 395 6.57 4.55 15.83
CA CYS A 395 5.77 5.78 15.76
C CYS A 395 4.27 5.51 15.99
N LEU A 396 3.75 4.39 15.43
CA LEU A 396 2.35 4.01 15.60
C LEU A 396 1.98 3.53 17.02
N ILE A 397 2.98 3.11 17.81
CA ILE A 397 2.75 2.64 19.19
C ILE A 397 2.84 3.81 20.20
N VAL A 398 3.65 4.82 19.89
CA VAL A 398 3.96 5.92 20.84
C VAL A 398 2.97 7.08 20.73
N GLU A 399 2.19 7.17 19.64
CA GLU A 399 1.04 8.07 19.56
C GLU A 399 -0.13 7.59 20.43
#